data_715d5ca80d7572aed9171c8ac892b490
#
_entry.id   715d5ca80d7572aed9171c8ac892b490
#
_cell.length_a   1.000
_cell.length_b   1.000
_cell.length_c   1.000
_cell.angle_alpha   90.00
_cell.angle_beta   90.00
_cell.angle_gamma   90.00
#
_symmetry.space_group_name_H-M   'P 1'
#
loop_
_entity.id
_entity.type
_entity.pdbx_description
1 polymer ?
#
loop_
_entity_poly.entity_id
_entity_poly.type
_entity_poly.pdbx_seq_one_letter_code
_entity_poly.pdbx_strand_id
1 'polypeptide(L)'
;MVEIAKEELTKISSLEKPFAFSVFFEDTHFPSGYVDEECEKKYPKQIHNVFANMSRRINNFVNWIKEQPFYKDSVIVILGDHLYMGDDLYDDKRYNSKRHAYNVFINTGKSCEYSKNRDFCTFDYFPTILDCLDIKYEEDGLGLGRSLLTGKPTLLEQLGRQKLEDSLSSKSNFYRYSLLNRR
;
A
#
# COMPACT_ATOMS: atom_id res chain seq x y z
N MET A 1 7.17 10.66 14.31
CA MET A 1 7.15 9.34 13.59
C MET A 1 8.28 9.22 12.58
N VAL A 2 8.45 10.13 11.60
CA VAL A 2 9.50 10.03 10.55
C VAL A 2 10.92 9.95 11.14
N GLU A 3 11.26 10.76 12.12
CA GLU A 3 12.61 10.74 12.73
C GLU A 3 12.88 9.41 13.44
N ILE A 4 11.90 8.85 14.15
CA ILE A 4 12.01 7.52 14.76
C ILE A 4 12.25 6.46 13.67
N ALA A 5 11.51 6.54 12.55
CA ALA A 5 11.68 5.62 11.44
C ALA A 5 13.09 5.70 10.81
N LYS A 6 13.67 6.90 10.69
CA LYS A 6 15.04 7.11 10.21
C LYS A 6 16.08 6.48 11.16
N GLU A 7 15.90 6.69 12.47
CA GLU A 7 16.78 6.10 13.48
C GLU A 7 16.75 4.57 13.43
N GLU A 8 15.55 3.97 13.39
CA GLU A 8 15.40 2.52 13.34
C GLU A 8 15.94 1.93 12.02
N LEU A 9 15.67 2.57 10.88
CA LEU A 9 16.24 2.14 9.60
C LEU A 9 17.78 2.20 9.62
N THR A 10 18.36 3.25 10.18
CA THR A 10 19.81 3.36 10.32
C THR A 10 20.39 2.22 11.17
N LYS A 11 19.74 1.88 12.29
CA LYS A 11 20.16 0.76 13.14
C LYS A 11 20.05 -0.59 12.42
N ILE A 12 18.90 -0.86 11.78
CA ILE A 12 18.65 -2.15 11.11
C ILE A 12 19.59 -2.33 9.92
N SER A 13 19.82 -1.28 9.13
CA SER A 13 20.70 -1.35 7.96
C SER A 13 22.16 -1.66 8.33
N SER A 14 22.59 -1.29 9.54
CA SER A 14 23.95 -1.60 10.04
C SER A 14 24.16 -3.07 10.41
N LEU A 15 23.09 -3.88 10.48
CA LEU A 15 23.19 -5.30 10.81
C LEU A 15 23.68 -6.18 9.65
N GLU A 16 23.85 -5.62 8.45
CA GLU A 16 24.28 -6.32 7.22
C GLU A 16 23.46 -7.58 6.91
N LYS A 17 22.17 -7.55 7.21
CA LYS A 17 21.22 -8.63 6.97
C LYS A 17 20.02 -8.11 6.17
N PRO A 18 19.40 -8.97 5.35
CA PRO A 18 18.11 -8.61 4.76
C PRO A 18 17.08 -8.26 5.83
N PHE A 19 16.31 -7.21 5.60
CA PHE A 19 15.26 -6.78 6.52
C PHE A 19 14.00 -6.34 5.77
N ALA A 20 12.87 -6.43 6.45
CA ALA A 20 11.63 -5.76 6.07
C ALA A 20 11.26 -4.78 7.17
N PHE A 21 10.99 -3.54 6.79
CA PHE A 21 10.65 -2.47 7.71
C PHE A 21 9.32 -1.83 7.30
N SER A 22 8.38 -1.77 8.21
CA SER A 22 7.07 -1.16 7.96
C SER A 22 6.85 0.03 8.88
N VAL A 23 6.37 1.12 8.31
CA VAL A 23 5.95 2.32 9.06
C VAL A 23 4.49 2.57 8.74
N PHE A 24 3.69 2.74 9.78
CA PHE A 24 2.28 3.08 9.65
C PHE A 24 2.05 4.52 10.08
N PHE A 25 1.46 5.33 9.19
CA PHE A 25 1.13 6.72 9.43
C PHE A 25 -0.37 6.87 9.58
N GLU A 26 -0.83 7.30 10.74
CA GLU A 26 -2.25 7.42 11.07
C GLU A 26 -2.80 8.86 10.92
N ASP A 27 -1.96 9.82 10.54
CA ASP A 27 -2.37 11.24 10.49
C ASP A 27 -3.58 11.48 9.58
N THR A 28 -3.77 10.67 8.54
CA THR A 28 -4.90 10.78 7.60
C THR A 28 -6.15 10.03 8.03
N HIS A 29 -6.17 9.44 9.24
CA HIS A 29 -7.29 8.64 9.73
C HIS A 29 -8.57 9.48 9.93
N PHE A 30 -9.72 8.87 9.64
CA PHE A 30 -11.06 9.43 9.86
C PHE A 30 -11.35 9.69 11.38
N PRO A 31 -12.11 10.74 11.75
CA PRO A 31 -12.60 11.83 10.91
C PRO A 31 -11.60 12.98 10.77
N SER A 32 -11.50 13.58 9.60
CA SER A 32 -10.73 14.82 9.30
C SER A 32 -9.21 14.80 9.55
N GLY A 33 -8.65 13.63 9.97
CA GLY A 33 -7.22 13.46 10.22
C GLY A 33 -6.68 14.21 11.43
N TYR A 34 -5.40 14.02 11.72
CA TYR A 34 -4.68 14.66 12.81
C TYR A 34 -3.84 15.84 12.31
N VAL A 35 -3.90 16.96 13.02
CA VAL A 35 -3.15 18.20 12.74
C VAL A 35 -2.15 18.43 13.86
N ASP A 36 -0.88 18.52 13.52
CA ASP A 36 0.16 18.99 14.42
C ASP A 36 0.61 20.42 14.07
N GLU A 37 1.60 20.92 14.82
CA GLU A 37 2.13 22.28 14.67
C GLU A 37 2.79 22.53 13.30
N GLU A 38 3.28 21.48 12.63
CA GLU A 38 3.93 21.57 11.32
C GLU A 38 2.94 21.50 10.15
N CYS A 39 1.66 21.23 10.43
CA CYS A 39 0.64 21.13 9.40
C CYS A 39 0.23 22.51 8.89
N GLU A 40 0.65 22.84 7.69
CA GLU A 40 0.29 24.11 7.04
C GLU A 40 -1.21 24.15 6.70
N LYS A 41 -1.87 25.28 7.04
CA LYS A 41 -3.30 25.51 6.77
C LYS A 41 -3.50 26.19 5.42
N LYS A 42 -3.26 25.47 4.33
CA LYS A 42 -3.39 25.98 2.94
C LYS A 42 -4.79 25.84 2.35
N TYR A 43 -5.56 24.88 2.85
CA TYR A 43 -6.87 24.54 2.31
C TYR A 43 -7.98 24.77 3.34
N PRO A 44 -9.21 25.11 2.89
CA PRO A 44 -10.34 25.34 3.80
C PRO A 44 -10.70 24.11 4.64
N LYS A 45 -10.60 22.90 4.08
CA LYS A 45 -10.90 21.66 4.79
C LYS A 45 -9.65 21.12 5.47
N GLN A 46 -9.79 20.74 6.75
CA GLN A 46 -8.68 20.18 7.53
C GLN A 46 -8.08 18.94 6.87
N ILE A 47 -8.92 18.03 6.40
CA ILE A 47 -8.44 16.78 5.78
C ILE A 47 -7.53 17.03 4.58
N HIS A 48 -7.76 18.07 3.78
CA HIS A 48 -6.90 18.43 2.66
C HIS A 48 -5.52 18.90 3.13
N ASN A 49 -5.45 19.65 4.23
CA ASN A 49 -4.18 20.07 4.83
C ASN A 49 -3.40 18.85 5.37
N VAL A 50 -4.10 17.93 6.01
CA VAL A 50 -3.51 16.69 6.54
C VAL A 50 -2.92 15.82 5.42
N PHE A 51 -3.67 15.59 4.33
CA PHE A 51 -3.15 14.84 3.18
C PHE A 51 -1.95 15.52 2.52
N ALA A 52 -1.99 16.84 2.36
CA ALA A 52 -0.88 17.61 1.81
C ALA A 52 0.37 17.53 2.70
N ASN A 53 0.19 17.66 4.02
CA ASN A 53 1.27 17.54 4.99
C ASN A 53 1.88 16.14 4.99
N MET A 54 1.04 15.10 4.99
CA MET A 54 1.50 13.71 4.95
C MET A 54 2.25 13.39 3.65
N SER A 55 1.74 13.85 2.49
CA SER A 55 2.43 13.72 1.22
C SER A 55 3.83 14.35 1.26
N ARG A 56 3.96 15.53 1.85
CA ARG A 56 5.26 16.21 2.02
C ARG A 56 6.20 15.40 2.93
N ARG A 57 5.70 14.89 4.06
CA ARG A 57 6.48 14.09 5.01
C ARG A 57 6.96 12.79 4.39
N ILE A 58 6.08 12.06 3.70
CA ILE A 58 6.43 10.82 3.00
C ILE A 58 7.47 11.12 1.90
N ASN A 59 7.27 12.18 1.10
CA ASN A 59 8.24 12.55 0.08
C ASN A 59 9.62 12.87 0.66
N ASN A 60 9.69 13.62 1.75
CA ASN A 60 10.95 13.93 2.43
C ASN A 60 11.61 12.66 2.99
N PHE A 61 10.83 11.75 3.54
CA PHE A 61 11.33 10.48 4.06
C PHE A 61 11.88 9.59 2.92
N VAL A 62 11.16 9.48 1.82
CA VAL A 62 11.63 8.74 0.63
C VAL A 62 12.91 9.34 0.06
N ASN A 63 13.01 10.67 0.00
CA ASN A 63 14.22 11.34 -0.47
C ASN A 63 15.41 11.07 0.46
N TRP A 64 15.20 11.11 1.77
CA TRP A 64 16.21 10.72 2.73
C TRP A 64 16.65 9.26 2.55
N ILE A 65 15.72 8.31 2.34
CA ILE A 65 16.04 6.90 2.06
C ILE A 65 16.92 6.80 0.80
N LYS A 66 16.61 7.56 -0.25
CA LYS A 66 17.36 7.53 -1.52
C LYS A 66 18.83 7.98 -1.36
N GLU A 67 19.14 8.76 -0.34
CA GLU A 67 20.49 9.21 -0.01
C GLU A 67 21.28 8.17 0.81
N GLN A 68 20.62 7.10 1.29
CA GLN A 68 21.28 6.10 2.14
C GLN A 68 22.01 5.03 1.33
N PRO A 69 23.13 4.49 1.82
CA PRO A 69 23.88 3.43 1.13
C PRO A 69 23.06 2.18 0.80
N PHE A 70 22.10 1.83 1.66
CA PHE A 70 21.24 0.66 1.50
C PHE A 70 20.15 0.82 0.42
N TYR A 71 19.90 2.03 -0.07
CA TYR A 71 18.85 2.28 -1.07
C TYR A 71 19.00 1.46 -2.35
N LYS A 72 20.24 1.28 -2.81
CA LYS A 72 20.54 0.54 -4.06
C LYS A 72 19.97 -0.90 -4.06
N ASP A 73 19.90 -1.51 -2.88
CA ASP A 73 19.46 -2.89 -2.65
C ASP A 73 18.07 -2.94 -1.97
N SER A 74 17.32 -1.84 -2.01
CA SER A 74 16.03 -1.71 -1.32
C SER A 74 14.89 -1.45 -2.28
N VAL A 75 13.73 -2.02 -2.01
CA VAL A 75 12.46 -1.68 -2.64
C VAL A 75 11.63 -0.87 -1.65
N ILE A 76 11.08 0.26 -2.08
CA ILE A 76 10.17 1.06 -1.27
C ILE A 76 8.75 0.86 -1.80
N VAL A 77 7.82 0.53 -0.90
CA VAL A 77 6.41 0.37 -1.22
C VAL A 77 5.60 1.33 -0.36
N ILE A 78 4.78 2.16 -1.01
CA ILE A 78 3.89 3.11 -0.34
C ILE A 78 2.47 2.71 -0.68
N LEU A 79 1.67 2.40 0.34
CA LEU A 79 0.31 1.90 0.17
C LEU A 79 -0.66 2.68 1.06
N GLY A 80 -1.84 2.99 0.53
CA GLY A 80 -3.01 3.26 1.35
C GLY A 80 -3.68 1.92 1.70
N ASP A 81 -3.99 1.73 2.96
CA ASP A 81 -4.60 0.49 3.49
C ASP A 81 -6.04 0.30 2.98
N HIS A 82 -6.79 1.39 2.86
CA HIS A 82 -8.14 1.42 2.31
C HIS A 82 -8.52 2.82 1.80
N LEU A 83 -9.71 2.95 1.24
CA LEU A 83 -10.27 4.25 0.86
C LEU A 83 -10.61 5.06 2.11
N TYR A 84 -10.38 6.37 2.05
CA TYR A 84 -10.81 7.27 3.13
C TYR A 84 -12.32 7.13 3.40
N MET A 85 -12.70 6.93 4.67
CA MET A 85 -14.06 6.59 5.06
C MET A 85 -14.98 7.81 5.17
N GLY A 86 -14.43 9.03 5.21
CA GLY A 86 -15.20 10.28 5.26
C GLY A 86 -15.75 10.69 3.90
N ASP A 87 -16.69 11.60 3.92
CA ASP A 87 -17.28 12.23 2.74
C ASP A 87 -16.80 13.68 2.52
N ASP A 88 -15.99 14.19 3.44
CA ASP A 88 -15.45 15.54 3.43
C ASP A 88 -14.20 15.72 2.53
N LEU A 89 -13.60 14.62 2.04
CA LEU A 89 -12.45 14.68 1.13
C LEU A 89 -12.82 15.25 -0.25
N TYR A 90 -14.03 14.97 -0.73
CA TYR A 90 -14.51 15.43 -2.03
C TYR A 90 -15.73 16.32 -1.89
N ASP A 91 -15.77 17.40 -2.67
CA ASP A 91 -16.94 18.28 -2.75
C ASP A 91 -18.07 17.67 -3.58
N ASP A 92 -17.75 16.75 -4.47
CA ASP A 92 -18.66 16.15 -5.43
C ASP A 92 -18.74 14.63 -5.25
N LYS A 93 -19.92 14.16 -4.83
CA LYS A 93 -20.23 12.72 -4.65
C LYS A 93 -20.06 11.88 -5.92
N ARG A 94 -20.02 12.50 -7.11
CA ARG A 94 -19.75 11.80 -8.38
C ARG A 94 -18.36 11.17 -8.45
N TYR A 95 -17.41 11.60 -7.64
CA TYR A 95 -16.09 11.02 -7.57
C TYR A 95 -16.03 9.72 -6.76
N ASN A 96 -17.06 9.39 -5.98
CA ASN A 96 -17.04 8.21 -5.11
C ASN A 96 -16.83 6.89 -5.85
N SER A 97 -17.36 6.74 -7.08
CA SER A 97 -17.22 5.51 -7.87
C SER A 97 -15.84 5.33 -8.53
N LYS A 98 -15.00 6.39 -8.51
CA LYS A 98 -13.68 6.40 -9.16
C LYS A 98 -12.52 6.48 -8.15
N ARG A 99 -12.81 6.24 -6.88
CA ARG A 99 -11.79 6.32 -5.83
C ARG A 99 -10.91 5.08 -5.85
N HIS A 100 -9.63 5.30 -5.66
CA HIS A 100 -8.62 4.25 -5.56
C HIS A 100 -7.75 4.50 -4.35
N ALA A 101 -7.27 3.42 -3.71
CA ALA A 101 -6.23 3.52 -2.71
C ALA A 101 -4.89 3.88 -3.39
N TYR A 102 -4.11 4.71 -2.74
CA TYR A 102 -2.80 5.10 -3.25
C TYR A 102 -1.83 3.91 -3.21
N ASN A 103 -1.05 3.74 -4.26
CA ASN A 103 0.00 2.74 -4.29
C ASN A 103 1.16 3.17 -5.19
N VAL A 104 2.37 2.96 -4.72
CA VAL A 104 3.61 3.21 -5.48
C VAL A 104 4.66 2.19 -5.07
N PHE A 105 5.35 1.65 -6.05
CA PHE A 105 6.52 0.78 -5.90
C PHE A 105 7.74 1.51 -6.50
N ILE A 106 8.79 1.70 -5.72
CA ILE A 106 9.99 2.45 -6.10
C ILE A 106 11.19 1.52 -6.03
N ASN A 107 12.08 1.63 -7.01
CA ASN A 107 13.33 0.88 -7.09
C ASN A 107 13.13 -0.64 -7.18
N THR A 108 12.12 -1.08 -7.92
CA THR A 108 11.79 -2.51 -8.04
C THR A 108 12.81 -3.33 -8.84
N GLY A 109 13.67 -2.68 -9.63
CA GLY A 109 14.59 -3.35 -10.54
C GLY A 109 13.90 -4.11 -11.69
N LYS A 110 12.57 -4.05 -11.79
CA LYS A 110 11.76 -4.79 -12.76
C LYS A 110 11.22 -3.88 -13.87
N SER A 111 11.01 -4.47 -15.05
CA SER A 111 10.25 -3.80 -16.10
C SER A 111 8.81 -3.55 -15.66
N CYS A 112 8.33 -2.33 -15.92
CA CYS A 112 6.96 -1.94 -15.57
C CYS A 112 5.98 -2.10 -16.76
N GLU A 113 6.31 -2.90 -17.77
CA GLU A 113 5.49 -3.03 -18.98
C GLU A 113 4.05 -3.47 -18.66
N TYR A 114 3.88 -4.41 -17.73
CA TYR A 114 2.57 -4.94 -17.32
C TYR A 114 1.98 -4.32 -16.06
N SER A 115 2.65 -3.36 -15.44
CA SER A 115 2.22 -2.80 -14.16
C SER A 115 1.31 -1.58 -14.28
N LYS A 116 1.08 -1.08 -15.50
CA LYS A 116 0.25 0.11 -15.76
C LYS A 116 -1.16 -0.29 -16.18
N ASN A 117 -2.14 0.49 -15.72
CA ASN A 117 -3.55 0.32 -16.09
C ASN A 117 -4.11 -1.07 -15.75
N ARG A 118 -3.71 -1.61 -14.61
CA ARG A 118 -4.17 -2.89 -14.06
C ARG A 118 -5.33 -2.68 -13.11
N ASP A 119 -6.32 -3.56 -13.19
CA ASP A 119 -7.36 -3.69 -12.17
C ASP A 119 -6.93 -4.75 -11.15
N PHE A 120 -6.82 -4.37 -9.87
CA PHE A 120 -6.28 -5.25 -8.82
C PHE A 120 -6.86 -4.94 -7.44
N CYS A 121 -6.62 -5.85 -6.51
CA CYS A 121 -7.04 -5.77 -5.13
C CYS A 121 -5.82 -5.74 -4.18
N THR A 122 -6.07 -5.46 -2.90
CA THR A 122 -5.00 -5.39 -1.88
C THR A 122 -4.23 -6.70 -1.71
N PHE A 123 -4.86 -7.85 -1.95
CA PHE A 123 -4.19 -9.15 -1.88
C PHE A 123 -3.17 -9.38 -3.01
N ASP A 124 -3.18 -8.55 -4.08
CA ASP A 124 -2.17 -8.60 -5.15
C ASP A 124 -0.85 -7.91 -4.76
N TYR A 125 -0.84 -7.11 -3.69
CA TYR A 125 0.37 -6.45 -3.23
C TYR A 125 1.45 -7.42 -2.76
N PHE A 126 1.06 -8.43 -1.99
CA PHE A 126 2.04 -9.34 -1.40
C PHE A 126 2.84 -10.13 -2.43
N PRO A 127 2.23 -10.85 -3.40
CA PRO A 127 3.01 -11.48 -4.47
C PRO A 127 3.81 -10.47 -5.32
N THR A 128 3.31 -9.25 -5.50
CA THR A 128 4.07 -8.20 -6.20
C THR A 128 5.32 -7.79 -5.43
N ILE A 129 5.24 -7.66 -4.11
CA ILE A 129 6.39 -7.37 -3.25
C ILE A 129 7.43 -8.51 -3.32
N LEU A 130 6.98 -9.76 -3.25
CA LEU A 130 7.87 -10.91 -3.37
C LEU A 130 8.62 -10.92 -4.71
N ASP A 131 7.93 -10.64 -5.81
CA ASP A 131 8.55 -10.51 -7.13
C ASP A 131 9.56 -9.35 -7.21
N CYS A 132 9.28 -8.22 -6.57
CA CYS A 132 10.24 -7.12 -6.47
C CYS A 132 11.54 -7.54 -5.76
N LEU A 133 11.44 -8.48 -4.82
CA LEU A 133 12.56 -9.00 -4.03
C LEU A 133 13.20 -10.25 -4.64
N ASP A 134 12.81 -10.66 -5.85
CA ASP A 134 13.24 -11.92 -6.50
C ASP A 134 12.96 -13.18 -5.67
N ILE A 135 11.99 -13.13 -4.76
CA ILE A 135 11.56 -14.28 -3.97
C ILE A 135 10.61 -15.14 -4.81
N LYS A 136 11.02 -16.37 -5.07
CA LYS A 136 10.25 -17.33 -5.86
C LYS A 136 9.21 -18.03 -5.00
N TYR A 137 8.03 -18.25 -5.56
CA TYR A 137 6.96 -19.10 -5.01
C TYR A 137 6.45 -20.04 -6.11
N GLU A 138 5.94 -21.21 -5.71
CA GLU A 138 5.73 -22.36 -6.63
C GLU A 138 4.54 -22.19 -7.57
N GLU A 139 3.56 -21.34 -7.24
CA GLU A 139 2.31 -21.17 -7.98
C GLU A 139 2.28 -19.88 -8.80
N ASP A 140 1.30 -19.79 -9.70
CA ASP A 140 1.04 -18.59 -10.51
C ASP A 140 0.58 -17.37 -9.71
N GLY A 141 0.49 -17.51 -8.40
CA GLY A 141 0.12 -16.48 -7.44
C GLY A 141 0.25 -16.99 -6.01
N LEU A 142 -0.09 -16.15 -5.06
CA LEU A 142 -0.08 -16.50 -3.64
C LEU A 142 -1.47 -16.26 -3.04
N GLY A 143 -2.15 -17.36 -2.68
CA GLY A 143 -3.55 -17.29 -2.28
C GLY A 143 -4.42 -16.73 -3.40
N LEU A 144 -5.13 -15.62 -3.14
CA LEU A 144 -5.95 -14.93 -4.13
C LEU A 144 -5.13 -13.95 -5.00
N GLY A 145 -3.94 -13.57 -4.55
CA GLY A 145 -3.13 -12.52 -5.18
C GLY A 145 -2.34 -12.99 -6.39
N ARG A 146 -2.16 -12.06 -7.32
CA ARG A 146 -1.29 -12.20 -8.51
C ARG A 146 -0.34 -11.02 -8.55
N SER A 147 0.91 -11.26 -8.93
CA SER A 147 1.87 -10.19 -9.08
C SER A 147 1.51 -9.26 -10.23
N LEU A 148 1.56 -7.97 -9.98
CA LEU A 148 1.33 -6.91 -10.98
C LEU A 148 2.49 -6.75 -11.96
N LEU A 149 3.63 -7.39 -11.70
CA LEU A 149 4.81 -7.33 -12.56
C LEU A 149 4.83 -8.42 -13.63
N THR A 150 3.89 -9.35 -13.56
CA THR A 150 3.71 -10.40 -14.56
C THR A 150 2.63 -10.00 -15.57
N GLY A 151 2.66 -10.55 -16.79
CA GLY A 151 1.58 -10.39 -17.76
C GLY A 151 0.31 -11.19 -17.42
N LYS A 152 0.26 -11.86 -16.26
CA LYS A 152 -0.88 -12.69 -15.85
C LYS A 152 -2.00 -11.81 -15.29
N PRO A 153 -3.26 -12.05 -15.67
CA PRO A 153 -4.36 -11.26 -15.18
C PRO A 153 -4.63 -11.54 -13.69
N THR A 154 -5.01 -10.49 -12.94
CA THR A 154 -5.48 -10.57 -11.57
C THR A 154 -6.86 -11.24 -11.51
N LEU A 155 -7.32 -11.62 -10.32
CA LEU A 155 -8.69 -12.13 -10.17
C LEU A 155 -9.75 -11.08 -10.52
N LEU A 156 -9.47 -9.81 -10.24
CA LEU A 156 -10.37 -8.72 -10.59
C LEU A 156 -10.48 -8.56 -12.11
N GLU A 157 -9.38 -8.65 -12.84
CA GLU A 157 -9.36 -8.62 -14.31
C GLU A 157 -10.06 -9.84 -14.94
N GLN A 158 -9.95 -11.03 -14.31
CA GLN A 158 -10.57 -12.26 -14.81
C GLN A 158 -12.07 -12.33 -14.57
N LEU A 159 -12.49 -11.97 -13.37
CA LEU A 159 -13.88 -12.17 -12.91
C LEU A 159 -14.74 -10.94 -13.07
N GLY A 160 -14.13 -9.76 -13.08
CA GLY A 160 -14.82 -8.51 -12.91
C GLY A 160 -15.24 -8.26 -11.45
N ARG A 161 -15.53 -7.01 -11.14
CA ARG A 161 -15.79 -6.56 -9.76
C ARG A 161 -16.94 -7.30 -9.10
N GLN A 162 -18.09 -7.35 -9.74
CA GLN A 162 -19.31 -7.92 -9.14
C GLN A 162 -19.13 -9.39 -8.78
N LYS A 163 -18.62 -10.20 -9.71
CA LYS A 163 -18.42 -11.63 -9.48
C LYS A 163 -17.36 -11.90 -8.42
N LEU A 164 -16.30 -11.08 -8.36
CA LEU A 164 -15.28 -11.19 -7.33
C LEU A 164 -15.86 -10.85 -5.95
N GLU A 165 -16.61 -9.76 -5.81
CA GLU A 165 -17.26 -9.36 -4.56
C GLU A 165 -18.28 -10.42 -4.08
N ASP A 166 -19.09 -10.97 -4.98
CA ASP A 166 -20.03 -12.06 -4.66
C ASP A 166 -19.27 -13.31 -4.14
N SER A 167 -18.16 -13.64 -4.79
CA SER A 167 -17.34 -14.78 -4.40
C SER A 167 -16.69 -14.58 -3.03
N LEU A 168 -16.12 -13.41 -2.77
CA LEU A 168 -15.49 -13.06 -1.49
C LEU A 168 -16.50 -12.97 -0.34
N SER A 169 -17.73 -12.57 -0.63
CA SER A 169 -18.82 -12.49 0.35
C SER A 169 -19.46 -13.85 0.65
N SER A 170 -19.12 -14.88 -0.11
CA SER A 170 -19.70 -16.22 0.08
C SER A 170 -19.21 -16.86 1.38
N LYS A 171 -20.06 -17.72 1.98
CA LYS A 171 -19.70 -18.43 3.21
C LYS A 171 -18.63 -19.48 2.92
N SER A 172 -17.47 -19.35 3.58
CA SER A 172 -16.41 -20.36 3.52
C SER A 172 -16.46 -21.26 4.76
N ASN A 173 -16.70 -22.55 4.54
CA ASN A 173 -16.62 -23.54 5.62
C ASN A 173 -15.19 -23.70 6.14
N PHE A 174 -14.20 -23.62 5.25
CA PHE A 174 -12.79 -23.65 5.63
C PHE A 174 -12.45 -22.47 6.57
N TYR A 175 -12.84 -21.26 6.21
CA TYR A 175 -12.62 -20.10 7.06
C TYR A 175 -13.27 -20.27 8.44
N ARG A 176 -14.55 -20.68 8.47
CA ARG A 176 -15.31 -20.84 9.70
C ARG A 176 -14.78 -21.94 10.62
N TYR A 177 -14.51 -23.11 10.05
CA TYR A 177 -14.21 -24.32 10.86
C TYR A 177 -12.72 -24.59 11.01
N SER A 178 -11.89 -24.15 10.08
CA SER A 178 -10.45 -24.39 10.13
C SER A 178 -9.62 -23.22 10.61
N LEU A 179 -10.07 -21.98 10.37
CA LEU A 179 -9.33 -20.77 10.79
C LEU A 179 -9.91 -20.15 12.06
N LEU A 180 -11.22 -19.93 12.13
CA LEU A 180 -11.83 -19.25 13.30
C LEU A 180 -12.02 -20.18 14.52
N ASN A 181 -12.27 -21.47 14.33
CA ASN A 181 -12.51 -22.43 15.41
C ASN A 181 -11.28 -23.23 15.83
N ARG A 182 -10.09 -22.80 15.45
CA ARG A 182 -8.86 -23.33 16.06
C ARG A 182 -8.74 -22.80 17.50
N ARG A 183 -9.37 -23.50 18.41
CA ARG A 183 -9.03 -23.48 19.85
C ARG A 183 -8.24 -24.72 20.20
#